data_47f02591dfcf92b5b6b80a578be8d28f
#
_entry.id   47f02591dfcf92b5b6b80a578be8d28f
#
_cell.length_a   1.000
_cell.length_b   1.000
_cell.length_c   1.000
_cell.angle_alpha   90.00
_cell.angle_beta   90.00
_cell.angle_gamma   90.00
#
_symmetry.space_group_name_H-M   'P 1'
#
loop_
_entity.id
_entity.type
_entity.pdbx_description
1 polymer ?
#
loop_
_entity_poly.entity_id
_entity_poly.type
_entity_poly.pdbx_seq_one_letter_code
_entity_poly.pdbx_strand_id
1 'polypeptide(L)'
;MKQPSRKIQTTIALAFAALVFGTALVMAIISYTFTREAVEENSRAYTEQLIDQVQANIDSYVDHMENVAEVVQLNDQVQRFFTNTIPPEDRELYRGRISAFLTSIAGTRSDISLILIAGDNGEVLTQDPGLELRSVAEIPNQRWYQRAREESGNTVISSSHVQNVVEGEYRWVITLSRTINDPLTGIDHGVMLVDLNFSVISQLVSRISLGDKGYLFIVASDGSIVYHPRQELIYSDLEREYIDRVLEQRDGSFVVSDEKGERIYTVSTSNRTGWRTVGVNYVGELVKNR
;
A
#
# COMPACT_ATOMS: atom_id res chain seq x y z
N MET A 1 0.23 80.82 -34.69
CA MET A 1 1.31 79.84 -34.48
C MET A 1 0.75 78.68 -33.63
N LYS A 2 0.57 77.53 -34.24
CA LYS A 2 -0.03 76.35 -33.57
C LYS A 2 1.05 75.57 -32.78
N GLN A 3 0.77 75.26 -31.54
CA GLN A 3 1.63 74.55 -30.61
C GLN A 3 2.01 73.11 -31.09
N PRO A 4 3.25 72.83 -31.50
CA PRO A 4 3.71 71.47 -31.81
C PRO A 4 4.02 70.69 -30.52
N SER A 5 4.15 71.33 -29.37
CA SER A 5 4.61 70.70 -28.12
C SER A 5 3.64 69.68 -27.48
N ARG A 6 2.36 69.82 -27.62
CA ARG A 6 1.38 68.88 -27.03
C ARG A 6 1.39 67.50 -27.69
N LYS A 7 1.61 67.43 -29.00
CA LYS A 7 1.68 66.14 -29.70
C LYS A 7 2.93 65.34 -29.35
N ILE A 8 4.08 66.02 -29.19
CA ILE A 8 5.34 65.38 -28.80
C ILE A 8 5.29 64.88 -27.37
N GLN A 9 4.73 65.67 -26.41
CA GLN A 9 4.56 65.26 -25.00
C GLN A 9 3.64 64.02 -24.90
N THR A 10 2.54 63.98 -25.66
CA THR A 10 1.63 62.83 -25.65
C THR A 10 2.29 61.59 -26.23
N THR A 11 3.10 61.72 -27.28
CA THR A 11 3.81 60.56 -27.90
C THR A 11 4.89 60.04 -26.93
N ILE A 12 5.63 60.93 -26.28
CA ILE A 12 6.64 60.51 -25.28
C ILE A 12 5.96 59.85 -24.07
N ALA A 13 4.83 60.38 -23.57
CA ALA A 13 4.08 59.79 -22.46
C ALA A 13 3.54 58.43 -22.84
N LEU A 14 3.00 58.23 -24.06
CA LEU A 14 2.51 56.95 -24.54
C LEU A 14 3.65 55.94 -24.70
N ALA A 15 4.80 56.38 -25.24
CA ALA A 15 5.97 55.50 -25.39
C ALA A 15 6.48 55.03 -24.03
N PHE A 16 6.54 55.93 -23.06
CA PHE A 16 6.96 55.59 -21.69
C PHE A 16 5.96 54.68 -20.96
N ALA A 17 4.68 54.94 -21.13
CA ALA A 17 3.60 54.08 -20.60
C ALA A 17 3.67 52.67 -21.20
N ALA A 18 3.90 52.57 -22.52
CA ALA A 18 4.05 51.30 -23.22
C ALA A 18 5.30 50.52 -22.74
N LEU A 19 6.41 51.23 -22.50
CA LEU A 19 7.64 50.63 -21.97
C LEU A 19 7.42 50.11 -20.56
N VAL A 20 6.81 50.92 -19.66
CA VAL A 20 6.50 50.50 -18.29
C VAL A 20 5.54 49.33 -18.25
N PHE A 21 4.50 49.37 -19.09
CA PHE A 21 3.54 48.25 -19.18
C PHE A 21 4.20 46.98 -19.74
N GLY A 22 5.04 47.12 -20.76
CA GLY A 22 5.80 46.00 -21.34
C GLY A 22 6.75 45.35 -20.34
N THR A 23 7.50 46.16 -19.58
CA THR A 23 8.42 45.63 -18.54
C THR A 23 7.63 44.99 -17.40
N ALA A 24 6.52 45.58 -16.97
CA ALA A 24 5.66 44.98 -15.94
C ALA A 24 5.05 43.64 -16.39
N LEU A 25 4.61 43.55 -17.66
CA LEU A 25 4.10 42.31 -18.23
C LEU A 25 5.16 41.21 -18.29
N VAL A 26 6.37 41.54 -18.76
CA VAL A 26 7.50 40.59 -18.80
C VAL A 26 7.86 40.13 -17.38
N MET A 27 7.95 41.06 -16.42
CA MET A 27 8.20 40.71 -15.03
C MET A 27 7.12 39.81 -14.44
N ALA A 28 5.83 40.06 -14.75
CA ALA A 28 4.73 39.25 -14.29
C ALA A 28 4.80 37.80 -14.85
N ILE A 29 5.15 37.66 -16.14
CA ILE A 29 5.32 36.35 -16.77
C ILE A 29 6.50 35.60 -16.13
N ILE A 30 7.64 36.24 -15.96
CA ILE A 30 8.83 35.64 -15.35
C ILE A 30 8.50 35.24 -13.91
N SER A 31 7.91 36.12 -13.12
CA SER A 31 7.54 35.84 -11.73
C SER A 31 6.55 34.66 -11.64
N TYR A 32 5.58 34.60 -12.56
CA TYR A 32 4.62 33.51 -12.59
C TYR A 32 5.30 32.15 -12.89
N THR A 33 6.19 32.10 -13.89
CA THR A 33 6.90 30.86 -14.27
C THR A 33 7.81 30.39 -13.14
N PHE A 34 8.61 31.26 -12.53
CA PHE A 34 9.45 30.92 -11.40
C PHE A 34 8.67 30.48 -10.17
N THR A 35 7.54 31.14 -9.89
CA THR A 35 6.68 30.74 -8.75
C THR A 35 6.07 29.37 -9.00
N ARG A 36 5.59 29.09 -10.22
CA ARG A 36 5.05 27.79 -10.58
C ARG A 36 6.07 26.67 -10.41
N GLU A 37 7.27 26.81 -10.97
CA GLU A 37 8.35 25.83 -10.84
C GLU A 37 8.72 25.57 -9.38
N ALA A 38 8.90 26.62 -8.58
CA ALA A 38 9.24 26.50 -7.17
C ALA A 38 8.13 25.78 -6.36
N VAL A 39 6.86 26.05 -6.68
CA VAL A 39 5.72 25.39 -6.03
C VAL A 39 5.64 23.92 -6.42
N GLU A 40 5.83 23.59 -7.69
CA GLU A 40 5.84 22.20 -8.16
C GLU A 40 6.98 21.41 -7.53
N GLU A 41 8.19 21.97 -7.48
CA GLU A 41 9.36 21.33 -6.88
C GLU A 41 9.18 21.10 -5.36
N ASN A 42 8.73 22.12 -4.63
CA ASN A 42 8.43 21.99 -3.20
C ASN A 42 7.32 20.97 -2.93
N SER A 43 6.29 20.94 -3.77
CA SER A 43 5.21 19.97 -3.63
C SER A 43 5.68 18.54 -3.90
N ARG A 44 6.55 18.34 -4.89
CA ARG A 44 7.17 17.02 -5.15
C ARG A 44 7.99 16.56 -3.95
N ALA A 45 8.90 17.41 -3.45
CA ALA A 45 9.74 17.08 -2.30
C ALA A 45 8.92 16.78 -1.03
N TYR A 46 7.86 17.58 -0.79
CA TYR A 46 6.97 17.33 0.32
C TYR A 46 6.18 16.02 0.17
N THR A 47 5.68 15.74 -1.03
CA THR A 47 4.97 14.49 -1.31
C THR A 47 5.89 13.28 -1.16
N GLU A 48 7.12 13.35 -1.67
CA GLU A 48 8.13 12.31 -1.52
C GLU A 48 8.39 12.00 -0.04
N GLN A 49 8.61 13.03 0.77
CA GLN A 49 8.80 12.86 2.22
C GLN A 49 7.59 12.19 2.89
N LEU A 50 6.35 12.55 2.50
CA LEU A 50 5.14 11.96 3.06
C LEU A 50 4.97 10.50 2.65
N ILE A 51 5.17 10.16 1.37
CA ILE A 51 5.04 8.77 0.91
C ILE A 51 6.14 7.88 1.49
N ASP A 52 7.36 8.38 1.66
CA ASP A 52 8.45 7.67 2.33
C ASP A 52 8.11 7.37 3.79
N GLN A 53 7.50 8.32 4.49
CA GLN A 53 7.04 8.09 5.86
C GLN A 53 5.93 7.05 5.94
N VAL A 54 4.95 7.09 5.02
CA VAL A 54 3.90 6.05 4.94
C VAL A 54 4.52 4.69 4.68
N GLN A 55 5.43 4.62 3.73
CA GLN A 55 6.10 3.38 3.37
C GLN A 55 6.90 2.80 4.53
N ALA A 56 7.67 3.62 5.25
CA ALA A 56 8.39 3.19 6.44
C ALA A 56 7.44 2.66 7.53
N ASN A 57 6.27 3.27 7.71
CA ASN A 57 5.26 2.79 8.65
C ASN A 57 4.66 1.44 8.21
N ILE A 58 4.42 1.27 6.90
CA ILE A 58 3.92 0.00 6.34
C ILE A 58 4.99 -1.09 6.48
N ASP A 59 6.24 -0.80 6.14
CA ASP A 59 7.35 -1.74 6.25
C ASP A 59 7.54 -2.18 7.71
N SER A 60 7.49 -1.25 8.67
CA SER A 60 7.54 -1.56 10.10
C SER A 60 6.34 -2.42 10.55
N TYR A 61 5.15 -2.15 10.00
CA TYR A 61 3.97 -2.97 10.29
C TYR A 61 4.13 -4.40 9.77
N VAL A 62 4.64 -4.55 8.55
CA VAL A 62 4.95 -5.86 7.95
C VAL A 62 5.97 -6.62 8.78
N ASP A 63 7.06 -5.97 9.21
CA ASP A 63 8.08 -6.59 10.07
C ASP A 63 7.48 -7.09 11.39
N HIS A 64 6.56 -6.32 12.00
CA HIS A 64 5.86 -6.78 13.20
C HIS A 64 4.99 -8.02 12.95
N MET A 65 4.34 -8.10 11.78
CA MET A 65 3.52 -9.26 11.42
C MET A 65 4.37 -10.49 11.13
N GLU A 66 5.53 -10.31 10.51
CA GLU A 66 6.49 -11.41 10.33
C GLU A 66 6.99 -11.96 11.66
N ASN A 67 7.27 -11.09 12.64
CA ASN A 67 7.63 -11.54 13.98
C ASN A 67 6.50 -12.35 14.64
N VAL A 68 5.23 -11.97 14.44
CA VAL A 68 4.08 -12.79 14.90
C VAL A 68 4.09 -14.15 14.23
N ALA A 69 4.30 -14.20 12.93
CA ALA A 69 4.38 -15.46 12.18
C ALA A 69 5.54 -16.34 12.67
N GLU A 70 6.70 -15.74 12.95
CA GLU A 70 7.86 -16.44 13.49
C GLU A 70 7.60 -17.02 14.88
N VAL A 71 6.94 -16.27 15.76
CA VAL A 71 6.54 -16.76 17.10
C VAL A 71 5.62 -17.98 16.98
N VAL A 72 4.67 -17.98 16.04
CA VAL A 72 3.81 -19.13 15.78
C VAL A 72 4.61 -20.31 15.24
N GLN A 73 5.49 -20.08 14.26
CA GLN A 73 6.31 -21.10 13.65
C GLN A 73 7.25 -21.78 14.67
N LEU A 74 7.90 -21.01 15.53
CA LEU A 74 8.85 -21.51 16.53
C LEU A 74 8.20 -22.12 17.77
N ASN A 75 6.87 -22.13 17.88
CA ASN A 75 6.17 -22.73 19.00
C ASN A 75 6.34 -24.26 18.97
N ASP A 76 6.88 -24.82 20.04
CA ASP A 76 7.17 -26.27 20.15
C ASP A 76 5.92 -27.14 19.91
N GLN A 77 4.76 -26.72 20.40
CA GLN A 77 3.52 -27.48 20.23
C GLN A 77 3.07 -27.48 18.76
N VAL A 78 3.21 -26.35 18.05
CA VAL A 78 2.94 -26.24 16.63
C VAL A 78 3.88 -27.16 15.83
N GLN A 79 5.18 -27.06 16.10
CA GLN A 79 6.18 -27.91 15.44
C GLN A 79 5.89 -29.38 15.63
N ARG A 80 5.72 -29.85 16.87
CA ARG A 80 5.45 -31.26 17.17
C ARG A 80 4.14 -31.77 16.57
N PHE A 81 3.11 -30.92 16.49
CA PHE A 81 1.82 -31.30 15.92
C PHE A 81 1.90 -31.57 14.41
N PHE A 82 2.56 -30.68 13.68
CA PHE A 82 2.66 -30.77 12.23
C PHE A 82 3.76 -31.73 11.75
N THR A 83 4.78 -32.02 12.56
CA THR A 83 5.78 -33.07 12.29
C THR A 83 5.30 -34.49 12.64
N ASN A 84 4.04 -34.64 13.11
CA ASN A 84 3.47 -35.92 13.54
C ASN A 84 4.25 -36.63 14.65
N THR A 85 4.94 -35.88 15.52
CA THR A 85 5.68 -36.46 16.66
C THR A 85 4.80 -36.63 17.90
N ILE A 86 3.53 -36.21 17.87
CA ILE A 86 2.56 -36.32 18.97
C ILE A 86 1.82 -37.65 18.85
N PRO A 87 1.72 -38.44 19.96
CA PRO A 87 0.92 -39.65 19.99
C PRO A 87 -0.54 -39.38 19.60
N PRO A 88 -1.21 -40.32 18.89
CA PRO A 88 -2.61 -40.13 18.46
C PRO A 88 -3.57 -39.80 19.59
N GLU A 89 -3.39 -40.36 20.79
CA GLU A 89 -4.18 -40.12 21.98
C GLU A 89 -4.08 -38.69 22.52
N ASP A 90 -2.97 -37.99 22.26
CA ASP A 90 -2.73 -36.64 22.74
C ASP A 90 -3.07 -35.57 21.69
N ARG A 91 -3.37 -35.95 20.45
CA ARG A 91 -3.56 -35.00 19.36
C ARG A 91 -4.67 -33.97 19.63
N GLU A 92 -5.80 -34.42 20.19
CA GLU A 92 -6.91 -33.52 20.49
C GLU A 92 -6.56 -32.50 21.56
N LEU A 93 -5.79 -32.91 22.57
CA LEU A 93 -5.28 -32.00 23.61
C LEU A 93 -4.37 -30.93 23.01
N TYR A 94 -3.45 -31.33 22.12
CA TYR A 94 -2.53 -30.40 21.44
C TYR A 94 -3.29 -29.48 20.47
N ARG A 95 -4.28 -29.96 19.74
CA ARG A 95 -5.19 -29.16 18.92
C ARG A 95 -5.81 -28.02 19.74
N GLY A 96 -6.39 -28.33 20.88
CA GLY A 96 -6.99 -27.33 21.78
C GLY A 96 -5.97 -26.32 22.31
N ARG A 97 -4.78 -26.77 22.67
CA ARG A 97 -3.70 -25.90 23.17
C ARG A 97 -3.19 -24.94 22.08
N ILE A 98 -2.99 -25.44 20.86
CA ILE A 98 -2.54 -24.61 19.72
C ILE A 98 -3.62 -23.59 19.37
N SER A 99 -4.90 -23.99 19.28
CA SER A 99 -5.98 -23.03 19.01
C SER A 99 -6.07 -21.97 20.11
N ALA A 100 -5.93 -22.32 21.38
CA ALA A 100 -5.89 -21.35 22.49
C ALA A 100 -4.69 -20.40 22.40
N PHE A 101 -3.54 -20.91 21.98
CA PHE A 101 -2.35 -20.07 21.72
C PHE A 101 -2.59 -19.10 20.57
N LEU A 102 -3.13 -19.55 19.44
CA LEU A 102 -3.48 -18.68 18.30
C LEU A 102 -4.54 -17.64 18.69
N THR A 103 -5.56 -18.05 19.49
CA THR A 103 -6.57 -17.14 20.05
C THR A 103 -5.93 -16.06 20.91
N SER A 104 -4.94 -16.42 21.74
CA SER A 104 -4.25 -15.43 22.58
C SER A 104 -3.50 -14.40 21.76
N ILE A 105 -2.88 -14.79 20.64
CA ILE A 105 -2.21 -13.87 19.71
C ILE A 105 -3.25 -12.96 19.03
N ALA A 106 -4.27 -13.53 18.42
CA ALA A 106 -5.32 -12.77 17.72
C ALA A 106 -6.08 -11.85 18.68
N GLY A 107 -6.32 -12.27 19.92
CA GLY A 107 -7.03 -11.48 20.95
C GLY A 107 -6.28 -10.25 21.43
N THR A 108 -4.95 -10.21 21.30
CA THR A 108 -4.15 -9.03 21.64
C THR A 108 -4.07 -8.00 20.51
N ARG A 109 -4.60 -8.34 19.33
CA ARG A 109 -4.45 -7.58 18.09
C ARG A 109 -5.76 -7.49 17.30
N SER A 110 -6.34 -6.31 17.25
CA SER A 110 -7.56 -6.04 16.48
C SER A 110 -7.36 -6.02 14.98
N ASP A 111 -6.13 -6.00 14.51
CA ASP A 111 -5.72 -5.97 13.12
C ASP A 111 -5.61 -7.36 12.49
N ILE A 112 -5.55 -8.43 13.29
CA ILE A 112 -5.56 -9.81 12.81
C ILE A 112 -7.01 -10.30 12.72
N SER A 113 -7.45 -10.72 11.54
CA SER A 113 -8.78 -11.27 11.33
C SER A 113 -8.79 -12.82 11.32
N LEU A 114 -7.72 -13.44 10.84
CA LEU A 114 -7.59 -14.89 10.79
C LEU A 114 -6.13 -15.30 10.99
N ILE A 115 -5.89 -16.33 11.80
CA ILE A 115 -4.66 -17.12 11.81
C ILE A 115 -5.06 -18.56 11.50
N LEU A 116 -4.47 -19.13 10.45
CA LEU A 116 -4.72 -20.50 10.04
C LEU A 116 -3.38 -21.19 9.76
N ILE A 117 -3.27 -22.45 10.18
CA ILE A 117 -2.14 -23.33 9.82
C ILE A 117 -2.71 -24.54 9.12
N ALA A 118 -2.28 -24.79 7.88
CA ALA A 118 -2.62 -25.97 7.10
C ALA A 118 -1.39 -26.87 6.95
N GLY A 119 -1.42 -28.04 7.56
CA GLY A 119 -0.32 -28.99 7.55
C GLY A 119 -0.36 -29.95 6.38
N ASP A 120 0.80 -30.46 6.00
CA ASP A 120 0.95 -31.52 5.00
C ASP A 120 0.37 -32.85 5.48
N ASN A 121 0.15 -32.98 6.80
CA ASN A 121 -0.57 -34.10 7.41
C ASN A 121 -2.10 -34.05 7.25
N GLY A 122 -2.62 -33.04 6.50
CA GLY A 122 -4.05 -32.83 6.28
C GLY A 122 -4.80 -32.13 7.42
N GLU A 123 -4.08 -31.76 8.48
CA GLU A 123 -4.67 -31.02 9.59
C GLU A 123 -4.71 -29.52 9.33
N VAL A 124 -5.84 -28.89 9.72
CA VAL A 124 -5.99 -27.44 9.68
C VAL A 124 -6.40 -26.93 11.05
N LEU A 125 -5.66 -25.94 11.54
CA LEU A 125 -5.91 -25.30 12.83
C LEU A 125 -6.12 -23.79 12.63
N THR A 126 -7.05 -23.22 13.39
CA THR A 126 -7.34 -21.79 13.42
C THR A 126 -7.37 -21.28 14.87
N GLN A 127 -7.33 -19.96 15.05
CA GLN A 127 -7.54 -19.34 16.36
C GLN A 127 -8.96 -19.57 16.91
N ASP A 128 -9.94 -19.82 16.06
CA ASP A 128 -11.31 -20.13 16.46
C ASP A 128 -11.73 -21.49 15.84
N PRO A 129 -11.78 -22.56 16.64
CA PRO A 129 -12.19 -23.87 16.15
C PRO A 129 -13.62 -23.93 15.62
N GLY A 130 -14.46 -22.93 15.93
CA GLY A 130 -15.83 -22.83 15.46
C GLY A 130 -16.00 -22.23 14.08
N LEU A 131 -14.91 -21.76 13.43
CA LEU A 131 -14.98 -21.22 12.08
C LEU A 131 -15.31 -22.31 11.05
N GLU A 132 -16.30 -22.03 10.22
CA GLU A 132 -16.60 -22.85 9.06
C GLU A 132 -15.68 -22.47 7.89
N LEU A 133 -14.82 -23.41 7.48
CA LEU A 133 -13.92 -23.22 6.35
C LEU A 133 -14.60 -23.69 5.07
N ARG A 134 -14.45 -22.95 3.96
CA ARG A 134 -15.08 -23.24 2.67
C ARG A 134 -14.74 -24.63 2.15
N SER A 135 -13.46 -24.92 2.04
CA SER A 135 -12.98 -26.24 1.61
C SER A 135 -11.54 -26.46 2.06
N VAL A 136 -11.36 -27.33 3.06
CA VAL A 136 -10.03 -27.70 3.53
C VAL A 136 -9.22 -28.39 2.43
N ALA A 137 -9.87 -29.22 1.59
CA ALA A 137 -9.22 -29.93 0.49
C ALA A 137 -8.65 -29.01 -0.62
N GLU A 138 -9.19 -27.80 -0.74
CA GLU A 138 -8.75 -26.82 -1.73
C GLU A 138 -7.65 -25.87 -1.22
N ILE A 139 -7.33 -25.91 0.07
CA ILE A 139 -6.29 -25.04 0.65
C ILE A 139 -4.95 -25.14 -0.08
N PRO A 140 -4.43 -26.33 -0.43
CA PRO A 140 -3.16 -26.44 -1.17
C PRO A 140 -3.20 -25.81 -2.56
N ASN A 141 -4.38 -25.60 -3.14
CA ASN A 141 -4.57 -24.96 -4.45
C ASN A 141 -4.70 -23.43 -4.34
N GLN A 142 -4.80 -22.88 -3.14
CA GLN A 142 -4.89 -21.45 -2.92
C GLN A 142 -3.58 -20.75 -3.25
N ARG A 143 -3.67 -19.57 -3.88
CA ARG A 143 -2.49 -18.81 -4.33
C ARG A 143 -1.53 -18.47 -3.18
N TRP A 144 -2.05 -18.10 -2.00
CA TRP A 144 -1.24 -17.80 -0.83
C TRP A 144 -0.44 -19.02 -0.34
N TYR A 145 -1.05 -20.21 -0.40
CA TYR A 145 -0.40 -21.47 -0.02
C TYR A 145 0.73 -21.82 -0.99
N GLN A 146 0.45 -21.78 -2.30
CA GLN A 146 1.43 -22.10 -3.34
C GLN A 146 2.61 -21.15 -3.32
N ARG A 147 2.36 -19.84 -3.21
CA ARG A 147 3.44 -18.84 -3.14
C ARG A 147 4.32 -19.01 -1.91
N ALA A 148 3.74 -19.31 -0.73
CA ALA A 148 4.53 -19.60 0.45
C ALA A 148 5.42 -20.82 0.28
N ARG A 149 4.95 -21.84 -0.44
CA ARG A 149 5.75 -23.05 -0.78
C ARG A 149 6.87 -22.74 -1.78
N GLU A 150 6.60 -21.93 -2.78
CA GLU A 150 7.62 -21.51 -3.76
C GLU A 150 8.74 -20.71 -3.10
N GLU A 151 8.42 -19.92 -2.09
CA GLU A 151 9.35 -19.06 -1.35
C GLU A 151 9.65 -19.61 0.06
N SER A 152 9.81 -20.93 0.18
CA SER A 152 10.05 -21.61 1.46
C SER A 152 11.05 -20.87 2.36
N GLY A 153 10.67 -20.70 3.62
CA GLY A 153 11.44 -19.98 4.63
C GLY A 153 11.25 -18.46 4.62
N ASN A 154 10.70 -17.89 3.56
CA ASN A 154 10.37 -16.45 3.47
C ASN A 154 8.88 -16.20 3.73
N THR A 155 8.58 -14.99 4.11
CA THR A 155 7.21 -14.53 4.23
C THR A 155 6.75 -13.91 2.91
N VAL A 156 5.58 -14.33 2.44
CA VAL A 156 4.92 -13.79 1.26
C VAL A 156 3.74 -12.93 1.69
N ILE A 157 3.62 -11.75 1.11
CA ILE A 157 2.51 -10.82 1.38
C ILE A 157 1.72 -10.62 0.09
N SER A 158 0.39 -10.74 0.19
CA SER A 158 -0.52 -10.51 -0.93
C SER A 158 -0.87 -9.02 -1.07
N SER A 159 -1.40 -8.64 -2.24
CA SER A 159 -2.23 -7.45 -2.37
C SER A 159 -3.55 -7.60 -1.60
N SER A 160 -4.31 -6.51 -1.46
CA SER A 160 -5.63 -6.60 -0.83
C SER A 160 -6.61 -7.41 -1.68
N HIS A 161 -7.41 -8.23 -1.03
CA HIS A 161 -8.44 -9.06 -1.67
C HIS A 161 -9.55 -9.39 -0.67
N VAL A 162 -10.68 -9.89 -1.18
CA VAL A 162 -11.72 -10.44 -0.32
C VAL A 162 -11.25 -11.81 0.16
N GLN A 163 -11.27 -12.03 1.47
CA GLN A 163 -10.88 -13.31 2.04
C GLN A 163 -11.79 -14.43 1.48
N ASN A 164 -11.23 -15.62 1.26
CA ASN A 164 -11.87 -16.72 0.60
C ASN A 164 -11.73 -18.07 1.35
N VAL A 165 -11.27 -18.05 2.58
CA VAL A 165 -11.00 -19.23 3.40
C VAL A 165 -12.17 -19.55 4.31
N VAL A 166 -12.75 -18.52 4.96
CA VAL A 166 -13.88 -18.68 5.90
C VAL A 166 -15.20 -18.55 5.15
N GLU A 167 -16.12 -19.48 5.38
CA GLU A 167 -17.46 -19.47 4.77
C GLU A 167 -18.28 -18.28 5.31
N GLY A 168 -19.00 -17.61 4.40
CA GLY A 168 -19.91 -16.50 4.77
C GLY A 168 -19.23 -15.18 5.15
N GLU A 169 -17.90 -15.11 5.22
CA GLU A 169 -17.19 -13.88 5.46
C GLU A 169 -16.69 -13.24 4.16
N TYR A 170 -16.97 -11.93 3.98
CA TYR A 170 -16.62 -11.15 2.79
C TYR A 170 -15.88 -9.88 3.20
N ARG A 171 -14.80 -10.01 3.97
CA ARG A 171 -14.01 -8.85 4.38
C ARG A 171 -12.75 -8.73 3.55
N TRP A 172 -12.33 -7.48 3.34
CA TRP A 172 -11.07 -7.16 2.69
C TRP A 172 -9.89 -7.41 3.63
N VAL A 173 -8.93 -8.16 3.13
CA VAL A 173 -7.73 -8.54 3.88
C VAL A 173 -6.47 -8.39 3.03
N ILE A 174 -5.33 -8.33 3.71
CA ILE A 174 -4.01 -8.57 3.17
C ILE A 174 -3.51 -9.84 3.84
N THR A 175 -3.12 -10.82 3.06
CA THR A 175 -2.68 -12.11 3.58
C THR A 175 -1.17 -12.17 3.65
N LEU A 176 -0.66 -12.47 4.85
CA LEU A 176 0.71 -12.89 5.07
C LEU A 176 0.72 -14.41 5.13
N SER A 177 1.59 -15.05 4.36
CA SER A 177 1.75 -16.50 4.37
C SER A 177 3.22 -16.91 4.46
N ARG A 178 3.48 -18.01 5.16
CA ARG A 178 4.81 -18.55 5.37
C ARG A 178 4.74 -20.05 5.58
N THR A 179 5.77 -20.79 5.13
CA THR A 179 5.87 -22.22 5.46
C THR A 179 6.15 -22.43 6.96
N ILE A 180 5.58 -23.49 7.50
CA ILE A 180 5.97 -24.05 8.81
C ILE A 180 7.08 -25.04 8.55
N ASN A 181 8.32 -24.63 8.79
CA ASN A 181 9.49 -25.48 8.60
C ASN A 181 10.10 -25.91 9.94
N ASP A 182 10.68 -27.11 9.94
CA ASP A 182 11.46 -27.58 11.08
C ASP A 182 12.78 -26.77 11.15
N PRO A 183 13.05 -26.08 12.26
CA PRO A 183 14.25 -25.26 12.41
C PRO A 183 15.59 -26.03 12.29
N LEU A 184 15.55 -27.35 12.54
CA LEU A 184 16.75 -28.20 12.54
C LEU A 184 17.03 -28.79 11.16
N THR A 185 15.98 -29.20 10.44
CA THR A 185 16.10 -29.91 9.15
C THR A 185 15.79 -29.01 7.96
N GLY A 186 15.10 -27.88 8.17
CA GLY A 186 14.60 -27.01 7.11
C GLY A 186 13.46 -27.60 6.28
N ILE A 187 12.91 -28.76 6.71
CA ILE A 187 11.80 -29.41 6.00
C ILE A 187 10.50 -28.69 6.29
N ASP A 188 9.74 -28.38 5.26
CA ASP A 188 8.42 -27.77 5.38
C ASP A 188 7.37 -28.83 5.75
N HIS A 189 6.50 -28.48 6.70
CA HIS A 189 5.42 -29.35 7.20
C HIS A 189 4.03 -28.77 7.00
N GLY A 190 3.93 -27.64 6.37
CA GLY A 190 2.69 -26.95 6.09
C GLY A 190 2.90 -25.47 5.82
N VAL A 191 1.80 -24.72 5.75
CA VAL A 191 1.80 -23.28 5.51
C VAL A 191 0.88 -22.61 6.54
N MET A 192 1.38 -21.52 7.11
CA MET A 192 0.59 -20.61 7.93
C MET A 192 0.09 -19.45 7.09
N LEU A 193 -1.12 -19.02 7.38
CA LEU A 193 -1.75 -17.81 6.87
C LEU A 193 -2.10 -16.90 8.05
N VAL A 194 -1.84 -15.61 7.89
CA VAL A 194 -2.35 -14.55 8.76
C VAL A 194 -3.04 -13.52 7.88
N ASP A 195 -4.35 -13.41 8.02
CA ASP A 195 -5.13 -12.37 7.36
C ASP A 195 -5.19 -11.12 8.23
N LEU A 196 -4.70 -10.04 7.65
CA LEU A 196 -4.66 -8.72 8.24
C LEU A 196 -5.85 -7.90 7.77
N ASN A 197 -6.50 -7.21 8.70
CA ASN A 197 -7.61 -6.35 8.36
C ASN A 197 -7.14 -5.17 7.50
N PHE A 198 -7.71 -5.02 6.32
CA PHE A 198 -7.40 -3.93 5.38
C PHE A 198 -7.52 -2.54 6.02
N SER A 199 -8.39 -2.38 7.02
CA SER A 199 -8.59 -1.11 7.74
C SER A 199 -7.29 -0.54 8.35
N VAL A 200 -6.32 -1.38 8.68
CA VAL A 200 -5.02 -0.94 9.24
C VAL A 200 -4.23 -0.16 8.21
N ILE A 201 -4.08 -0.70 7.00
CA ILE A 201 -3.40 0.02 5.90
C ILE A 201 -4.15 1.32 5.59
N SER A 202 -5.49 1.25 5.53
CA SER A 202 -6.32 2.43 5.34
C SER A 202 -6.07 3.51 6.40
N GLN A 203 -5.94 3.14 7.68
CA GLN A 203 -5.65 4.08 8.76
C GLN A 203 -4.25 4.68 8.69
N LEU A 204 -3.24 3.91 8.29
CA LEU A 204 -1.87 4.41 8.10
C LEU A 204 -1.82 5.47 7.00
N VAL A 205 -2.58 5.26 5.92
CA VAL A 205 -2.60 6.13 4.74
C VAL A 205 -3.54 7.32 4.90
N SER A 206 -4.72 7.15 5.50
CA SER A 206 -5.77 8.18 5.58
C SER A 206 -5.40 9.42 6.40
N ARG A 207 -4.33 9.35 7.19
CA ARG A 207 -3.80 10.49 7.95
C ARG A 207 -3.01 11.47 7.09
N ILE A 208 -2.73 11.12 5.85
CA ILE A 208 -1.95 11.91 4.91
C ILE A 208 -2.89 12.64 3.97
N SER A 209 -2.74 13.97 3.89
CA SER A 209 -3.46 14.81 2.94
C SER A 209 -2.47 15.41 1.93
N LEU A 210 -2.76 15.24 0.66
CA LEU A 210 -2.01 15.81 -0.47
C LEU A 210 -2.79 16.96 -1.13
N GLY A 211 -3.27 17.90 -0.32
CA GLY A 211 -4.20 18.96 -0.75
C GLY A 211 -5.67 18.50 -0.65
N ASP A 212 -6.58 19.22 -1.31
CA ASP A 212 -8.02 18.95 -1.23
C ASP A 212 -8.45 17.75 -2.08
N LYS A 213 -7.82 17.55 -3.23
CA LYS A 213 -8.12 16.48 -4.19
C LYS A 213 -7.05 15.41 -4.30
N GLY A 214 -5.83 15.74 -3.83
CA GLY A 214 -4.72 14.82 -3.85
C GLY A 214 -4.97 13.61 -2.97
N TYR A 215 -4.40 12.47 -3.34
CA TYR A 215 -4.58 11.20 -2.65
C TYR A 215 -3.34 10.33 -2.78
N LEU A 216 -3.34 9.25 -2.01
CA LEU A 216 -2.28 8.26 -2.00
C LEU A 216 -2.88 6.89 -2.29
N PHE A 217 -2.18 6.08 -3.10
CA PHE A 217 -2.51 4.68 -3.31
C PHE A 217 -1.25 3.81 -3.31
N ILE A 218 -1.42 2.50 -3.21
CA ILE A 218 -0.32 1.54 -3.11
C ILE A 218 -0.55 0.42 -4.11
N VAL A 219 0.50 0.07 -4.84
CA VAL A 219 0.50 -0.97 -5.89
C VAL A 219 1.56 -2.01 -5.57
N ALA A 220 1.20 -3.28 -5.69
CA ALA A 220 2.16 -4.38 -5.62
C ALA A 220 3.01 -4.48 -6.90
N SER A 221 4.09 -5.25 -6.86
CA SER A 221 5.02 -5.41 -7.98
C SER A 221 4.38 -6.05 -9.23
N ASP A 222 3.27 -6.77 -9.06
CA ASP A 222 2.49 -7.38 -10.15
C ASP A 222 1.40 -6.45 -10.71
N GLY A 223 1.33 -5.19 -10.24
CA GLY A 223 0.35 -4.21 -10.66
C GLY A 223 -0.99 -4.29 -9.94
N SER A 224 -1.18 -5.24 -9.04
CA SER A 224 -2.39 -5.32 -8.24
C SER A 224 -2.46 -4.22 -7.17
N ILE A 225 -3.66 -3.70 -6.91
CA ILE A 225 -3.86 -2.63 -5.93
C ILE A 225 -3.78 -3.22 -4.52
N VAL A 226 -2.88 -2.68 -3.70
CA VAL A 226 -2.81 -2.97 -2.27
C VAL A 226 -3.75 -2.05 -1.49
N TYR A 227 -3.75 -0.76 -1.82
CA TYR A 227 -4.62 0.23 -1.22
C TYR A 227 -4.99 1.31 -2.23
N HIS A 228 -6.25 1.72 -2.24
CA HIS A 228 -6.72 2.92 -2.93
C HIS A 228 -7.87 3.56 -2.14
N PRO A 229 -7.96 4.91 -2.01
CA PRO A 229 -9.03 5.57 -1.25
C PRO A 229 -10.42 5.32 -1.86
N ARG A 230 -10.48 4.99 -3.16
CA ARG A 230 -11.70 4.63 -3.90
C ARG A 230 -11.59 3.22 -4.48
N GLN A 231 -11.22 2.27 -3.63
CA GLN A 231 -10.89 0.91 -4.04
C GLN A 231 -12.03 0.21 -4.76
N GLU A 232 -13.28 0.43 -4.33
CA GLU A 232 -14.47 -0.15 -4.98
C GLU A 232 -14.60 0.28 -6.44
N LEU A 233 -14.25 1.52 -6.78
CA LEU A 233 -14.30 2.02 -8.15
C LEU A 233 -13.19 1.42 -9.02
N ILE A 234 -12.02 1.19 -8.47
CA ILE A 234 -10.90 0.53 -9.16
C ILE A 234 -11.25 -0.93 -9.47
N TYR A 235 -11.78 -1.69 -8.50
CA TYR A 235 -12.16 -3.09 -8.71
C TYR A 235 -13.33 -3.27 -9.65
N SER A 236 -14.21 -2.28 -9.75
CA SER A 236 -15.31 -2.28 -10.73
C SER A 236 -14.90 -1.81 -12.14
N ASP A 237 -13.63 -1.49 -12.34
CA ASP A 237 -13.08 -0.91 -13.59
C ASP A 237 -13.73 0.44 -14.01
N LEU A 238 -14.38 1.10 -13.05
CA LEU A 238 -14.99 2.41 -13.25
C LEU A 238 -13.97 3.56 -13.15
N GLU A 239 -12.85 3.30 -12.53
CA GLU A 239 -11.72 4.24 -12.43
C GLU A 239 -10.41 3.51 -12.71
N ARG A 240 -9.53 4.17 -13.47
CA ARG A 240 -8.22 3.62 -13.82
C ARG A 240 -7.12 4.56 -13.35
N GLU A 241 -6.08 3.97 -12.78
CA GLU A 241 -4.82 4.63 -12.53
C GLU A 241 -3.79 4.27 -13.60
N TYR A 242 -2.70 5.05 -13.68
CA TYR A 242 -1.62 4.82 -14.64
C TYR A 242 -0.62 3.79 -14.11
N ILE A 243 -1.12 2.58 -13.80
CA ILE A 243 -0.36 1.52 -13.14
C ILE A 243 0.90 1.14 -13.94
N ASP A 244 0.79 1.00 -15.26
CA ASP A 244 1.94 0.64 -16.10
C ASP A 244 3.07 1.65 -15.94
N ARG A 245 2.77 2.96 -15.95
CA ARG A 245 3.75 4.01 -15.74
C ARG A 245 4.32 4.00 -14.31
N VAL A 246 3.50 3.68 -13.32
CA VAL A 246 3.95 3.51 -11.92
C VAL A 246 4.91 2.34 -11.81
N LEU A 247 4.67 1.23 -12.51
CA LEU A 247 5.52 0.05 -12.50
C LEU A 247 6.85 0.27 -13.23
N GLU A 248 6.88 1.12 -14.27
CA GLU A 248 8.11 1.53 -14.95
C GLU A 248 9.01 2.42 -14.07
N GLN A 249 8.41 3.19 -13.14
CA GLN A 249 9.13 4.02 -12.17
C GLN A 249 9.47 3.20 -10.93
N ARG A 250 10.74 3.20 -10.54
CA ARG A 250 11.12 2.67 -9.23
C ARG A 250 10.91 3.74 -8.15
N ASP A 251 11.50 4.90 -8.35
CA ASP A 251 11.39 6.08 -7.50
C ASP A 251 11.41 7.32 -8.38
N GLY A 252 10.75 8.40 -7.94
CA GLY A 252 10.68 9.65 -8.66
C GLY A 252 9.27 10.07 -9.04
N SER A 253 9.13 10.97 -10.00
CA SER A 253 7.82 11.51 -10.35
C SER A 253 7.62 11.67 -11.86
N PHE A 254 6.36 11.61 -12.29
CA PHE A 254 5.94 11.89 -13.66
C PHE A 254 4.65 12.69 -13.67
N VAL A 255 4.42 13.40 -14.77
CA VAL A 255 3.22 14.21 -14.97
C VAL A 255 2.25 13.52 -15.92
N VAL A 256 0.98 13.60 -15.61
CA VAL A 256 -0.14 13.15 -16.44
C VAL A 256 -1.07 14.33 -16.68
N SER A 257 -1.50 14.52 -17.93
CA SER A 257 -2.50 15.50 -18.31
C SER A 257 -3.64 14.79 -19.03
N ASP A 258 -4.82 14.81 -18.43
CA ASP A 258 -6.03 14.19 -18.97
C ASP A 258 -7.28 15.03 -18.64
N GLU A 259 -8.47 14.48 -18.85
CA GLU A 259 -9.75 15.16 -18.56
C GLU A 259 -9.90 15.57 -17.08
N LYS A 260 -9.21 14.90 -16.15
CA LYS A 260 -9.19 15.24 -14.72
C LYS A 260 -8.23 16.39 -14.41
N GLY A 261 -7.45 16.85 -15.39
CA GLY A 261 -6.46 17.92 -15.28
C GLY A 261 -5.01 17.41 -15.18
N GLU A 262 -4.10 18.34 -14.95
CA GLU A 262 -2.67 18.04 -14.79
C GLU A 262 -2.38 17.54 -13.38
N ARG A 263 -1.78 16.34 -13.29
CA ARG A 263 -1.47 15.65 -12.03
C ARG A 263 -0.02 15.19 -11.99
N ILE A 264 0.59 15.30 -10.82
CA ILE A 264 1.94 14.79 -10.55
C ILE A 264 1.79 13.50 -9.76
N TYR A 265 2.35 12.42 -10.28
CA TYR A 265 2.50 11.13 -9.62
C TYR A 265 3.90 11.03 -9.07
N THR A 266 4.03 10.91 -7.75
CA THR A 266 5.31 10.71 -7.06
C THR A 266 5.34 9.29 -6.51
N VAL A 267 6.37 8.52 -6.86
CA VAL A 267 6.48 7.08 -6.58
C VAL A 267 7.67 6.83 -5.67
N SER A 268 7.47 6.03 -4.64
CA SER A 268 8.52 5.46 -3.79
C SER A 268 8.30 3.95 -3.64
N THR A 269 9.38 3.17 -3.77
CA THR A 269 9.32 1.70 -3.78
C THR A 269 9.90 1.11 -2.50
N SER A 270 9.12 0.30 -1.79
CA SER A 270 9.60 -0.48 -0.65
C SER A 270 10.63 -1.52 -1.09
N ASN A 271 11.77 -1.51 -0.46
CA ASN A 271 12.76 -2.60 -0.60
C ASN A 271 12.33 -3.87 0.15
N ARG A 272 11.36 -3.75 1.07
CA ARG A 272 10.87 -4.84 1.90
C ARG A 272 9.79 -5.66 1.22
N THR A 273 8.76 -4.97 0.74
CA THR A 273 7.57 -5.60 0.14
C THR A 273 7.57 -5.57 -1.39
N GLY A 274 8.38 -4.71 -1.99
CA GLY A 274 8.33 -4.41 -3.42
C GLY A 274 7.12 -3.55 -3.81
N TRP A 275 6.30 -3.11 -2.83
CA TRP A 275 5.16 -2.25 -3.08
C TRP A 275 5.60 -0.84 -3.45
N ARG A 276 4.83 -0.21 -4.30
CA ARG A 276 5.01 1.20 -4.69
C ARG A 276 3.95 2.05 -4.03
N THR A 277 4.39 2.98 -3.20
CA THR A 277 3.54 4.02 -2.62
C THR A 277 3.52 5.20 -3.56
N VAL A 278 2.35 5.63 -3.99
CA VAL A 278 2.15 6.66 -5.00
C VAL A 278 1.34 7.80 -4.44
N GLY A 279 1.92 8.99 -4.42
CA GLY A 279 1.21 10.24 -4.10
C GLY A 279 0.77 10.94 -5.39
N VAL A 280 -0.49 11.35 -5.44
CA VAL A 280 -1.08 12.07 -6.59
C VAL A 280 -1.46 13.47 -6.17
N ASN A 281 -0.84 14.48 -6.79
CA ASN A 281 -1.14 15.91 -6.57
C ASN A 281 -1.74 16.54 -7.82
N TYR A 282 -2.72 17.43 -7.63
CA TYR A 282 -3.30 18.23 -8.71
C TYR A 282 -2.57 19.56 -8.84
N VAL A 283 -1.91 19.79 -9.99
CA VAL A 283 -1.12 21.02 -10.23
C VAL A 283 -1.96 22.28 -10.07
N GLY A 284 -3.21 22.27 -10.51
CA GLY A 284 -4.12 23.42 -10.39
C GLY A 284 -4.47 23.81 -8.95
N GLU A 285 -4.33 22.91 -7.96
CA GLU A 285 -4.52 23.22 -6.54
C GLU A 285 -3.27 23.81 -5.91
N LEU A 286 -2.08 23.35 -6.35
CA LEU A 286 -0.81 23.84 -5.82
C LEU A 286 -0.61 25.33 -6.06
N VAL A 287 -1.20 25.86 -7.13
CA VAL A 287 -1.12 27.28 -7.50
C VAL A 287 -2.22 28.13 -6.86
N LYS A 288 -3.35 27.50 -6.43
CA LYS A 288 -4.54 28.20 -5.94
C LYS A 288 -4.55 28.44 -4.43
N ASN A 289 -3.81 27.67 -3.66
CA ASN A 289 -3.80 27.70 -2.18
C ASN A 289 -2.75 28.68 -1.59
N ARG A 290 -2.56 29.86 -2.25
CA ARG A 290 -1.79 30.98 -1.72
C ARG A 290 -2.60 32.25 -1.60
#